data_1c770bbef31847fc56bec45e417b14f9
#
_entry.id   1c770bbef31847fc56bec45e417b14f9
#
_cell.length_a   1.000
_cell.length_b   1.000
_cell.length_c   1.000
_cell.angle_alpha   90.00
_cell.angle_beta   90.00
_cell.angle_gamma   90.00
#
_symmetry.space_group_name_H-M   'P 1'
#
loop_
_entity.id
_entity.type
_entity.pdbx_description
1 polymer ?
#
loop_
_entity_poly.entity_id
_entity_poly.type
_entity_poly.pdbx_seq_one_letter_code
_entity_poly.pdbx_strand_id
1 'polypeptide(L)'
;VPDHSAPRAGSALAAPAFAHLPLGAVRPAGWLRDQLGIQSEGLTGHLGEVWPDCGPRSAWRGGDGEAWERGPYYLDGLVPLAHLLKDARLLRTAEPFIEWILASGRPDGFFGPAANDDWWPRMVVAKVLTQHAEATGDPRVAPFLLRYFRHQLDALPRRPLRAWGQARAADNVLSVYWLYERTGEPFLLDLAELLPRQGIDWPALWRDFPYRAPQTRWDHRVHVVNTAMALKFPAVRCRLSHQVEAERANMAAGIAAIWESHGQAHGMFAGDEWLAGTAPTRGVETCAVVESLFSLAILLGTFGDAALGDRIERIAYNALPACQSPDQWLHQYDQQANQVRCTPVQRPGWSNGEWANTFGLEPHFGCCTANLHQGWPKFVSHLWGRAQDGGLAALAYGPCSVRTDVRGTPVAIEEETDYPFRDEVRIVVRPDTPGVRFPLHLRVPEWAAGEGRCTVAGEAPIPLAAAGWHVIERDWRPGDTVTLHLPAAPERIRRPSGGVAVRRGPLVFAYGVAEEWRRLRGEDPVADYEVLPAGPWNYGLVQGAGFEVRTAPVPRQPFASGAAPLRLATRGRRVPGWTLDGASTAPPPVPPVVTAEPVEEIELVPYGSARIRVTEMPEVEG
;
A
#
# COMPACT_ATOMS: atom_id res chain seq x y z
N VAL A 1 -21.31 18.77 -8.33
CA VAL A 1 -21.80 17.55 -7.67
C VAL A 1 -21.84 17.88 -6.19
N PRO A 2 -22.98 17.65 -5.48
CA PRO A 2 -23.01 17.88 -4.04
C PRO A 2 -21.91 17.08 -3.35
N ASP A 3 -21.19 17.72 -2.42
CA ASP A 3 -20.15 17.07 -1.63
C ASP A 3 -20.78 16.03 -0.69
N HIS A 4 -20.77 14.78 -1.09
CA HIS A 4 -21.24 13.65 -0.29
C HIS A 4 -20.19 13.11 0.69
N SER A 5 -19.04 13.80 0.86
CA SER A 5 -17.95 13.37 1.73
C SER A 5 -18.11 13.81 3.20
N ALA A 6 -19.03 14.74 3.50
CA ALA A 6 -19.29 15.13 4.88
C ALA A 6 -20.23 14.12 5.55
N PRO A 7 -19.91 13.60 6.78
CA PRO A 7 -20.85 12.78 7.53
C PRO A 7 -22.18 13.48 7.71
N ARG A 8 -23.28 12.76 7.53
CA ARG A 8 -24.62 13.29 7.82
C ARG A 8 -24.68 13.76 9.26
N ALA A 9 -25.18 14.97 9.49
CA ALA A 9 -25.51 15.44 10.84
C ALA A 9 -26.48 14.43 11.49
N GLY A 10 -26.09 13.87 12.66
CA GLY A 10 -26.86 12.82 13.34
C GLY A 10 -26.60 11.40 12.83
N SER A 11 -25.51 11.14 12.09
CA SER A 11 -25.08 9.78 11.71
C SER A 11 -24.89 8.90 12.94
N ALA A 12 -25.34 7.64 12.87
CA ALA A 12 -25.06 6.63 13.89
C ALA A 12 -23.62 6.13 13.85
N LEU A 13 -22.83 6.50 12.82
CA LEU A 13 -21.40 6.16 12.73
C LEU A 13 -20.55 7.28 13.31
N ALA A 14 -19.57 6.92 14.13
CA ALA A 14 -18.55 7.86 14.60
C ALA A 14 -17.83 8.51 13.41
N ALA A 15 -17.62 9.82 13.44
CA ALA A 15 -16.87 10.50 12.41
C ALA A 15 -15.37 10.08 12.47
N PRO A 16 -14.71 9.79 11.32
CA PRO A 16 -13.28 9.53 11.30
C PRO A 16 -12.50 10.81 11.60
N ALA A 17 -11.28 10.71 12.14
CA ALA A 17 -10.41 11.87 12.34
C ALA A 17 -10.14 12.61 11.01
N PHE A 18 -9.91 11.83 9.95
CA PHE A 18 -9.73 12.32 8.60
C PHE A 18 -10.57 11.47 7.63
N ALA A 19 -11.63 12.03 7.08
CA ALA A 19 -12.42 11.38 6.05
C ALA A 19 -11.64 11.37 4.72
N HIS A 20 -11.67 10.25 4.01
CA HIS A 20 -11.09 10.16 2.67
C HIS A 20 -11.84 11.09 1.70
N LEU A 21 -11.07 11.71 0.80
CA LEU A 21 -11.65 12.50 -0.28
C LEU A 21 -12.18 11.57 -1.39
N PRO A 22 -13.22 11.97 -2.12
CA PRO A 22 -13.76 11.16 -3.22
C PRO A 22 -12.69 10.85 -4.27
N LEU A 23 -12.80 9.69 -4.90
CA LEU A 23 -11.87 9.28 -5.96
C LEU A 23 -11.78 10.34 -7.07
N GLY A 24 -10.55 10.78 -7.35
CA GLY A 24 -10.24 11.82 -8.34
C GLY A 24 -10.19 13.23 -7.77
N ALA A 25 -10.51 13.43 -6.49
CA ALA A 25 -10.24 14.70 -5.80
C ALA A 25 -8.73 14.92 -5.59
N VAL A 26 -7.98 13.87 -5.26
CA VAL A 26 -6.52 13.85 -5.24
C VAL A 26 -6.01 13.27 -6.55
N ARG A 27 -5.05 13.92 -7.19
CA ARG A 27 -4.46 13.50 -8.47
C ARG A 27 -2.94 13.52 -8.40
N PRO A 28 -2.24 12.53 -8.98
CA PRO A 28 -0.80 12.52 -9.00
C PRO A 28 -0.23 13.67 -9.83
N ALA A 29 0.95 14.16 -9.44
CA ALA A 29 1.77 15.11 -10.19
C ALA A 29 3.22 14.61 -10.24
N GLY A 30 4.11 15.32 -10.93
CA GLY A 30 5.54 15.03 -10.99
C GLY A 30 5.85 13.56 -11.23
N TRP A 31 6.88 13.06 -10.56
CA TRP A 31 7.33 11.67 -10.69
C TRP A 31 6.24 10.63 -10.32
N LEU A 32 5.31 10.97 -9.42
CA LEU A 32 4.23 10.06 -9.02
C LEU A 32 3.19 9.89 -10.15
N ARG A 33 2.94 10.95 -10.92
CA ARG A 33 2.13 10.83 -12.15
C ARG A 33 2.82 9.96 -13.19
N ASP A 34 4.13 10.11 -13.34
CA ASP A 34 4.93 9.27 -14.24
C ASP A 34 4.87 7.80 -13.84
N GLN A 35 4.95 7.52 -12.52
CA GLN A 35 4.83 6.16 -11.96
C GLN A 35 3.47 5.51 -12.28
N LEU A 36 2.36 6.26 -12.14
CA LEU A 36 1.04 5.78 -12.52
C LEU A 36 0.90 5.67 -14.05
N GLY A 37 1.56 6.56 -14.81
CA GLY A 37 1.64 6.49 -16.27
C GLY A 37 2.31 5.19 -16.74
N ILE A 38 3.44 4.82 -16.12
CA ILE A 38 4.11 3.55 -16.38
C ILE A 38 3.19 2.37 -16.05
N GLN A 39 2.46 2.44 -14.94
CA GLN A 39 1.47 1.42 -14.59
C GLN A 39 0.37 1.28 -15.66
N SER A 40 -0.11 2.40 -16.20
CA SER A 40 -1.09 2.42 -17.30
C SER A 40 -0.52 1.86 -18.60
N GLU A 41 0.75 2.12 -18.90
CA GLU A 41 1.46 1.63 -20.10
C GLU A 41 1.90 0.16 -19.94
N GLY A 42 2.04 -0.34 -18.70
CA GLY A 42 2.44 -1.70 -18.36
C GLY A 42 1.26 -2.65 -18.19
N LEU A 43 1.44 -3.65 -17.31
CA LEU A 43 0.51 -4.76 -17.12
C LEU A 43 -0.91 -4.31 -16.78
N THR A 44 -1.09 -3.28 -15.93
CA THR A 44 -2.44 -2.83 -15.55
C THR A 44 -3.27 -2.41 -16.75
N GLY A 45 -2.66 -1.70 -17.70
CA GLY A 45 -3.38 -1.23 -18.88
C GLY A 45 -3.65 -2.30 -19.94
N HIS A 46 -3.00 -3.46 -19.82
CA HIS A 46 -3.00 -4.51 -20.84
C HIS A 46 -3.34 -5.91 -20.29
N LEU A 47 -3.65 -6.03 -18.99
CA LEU A 47 -3.87 -7.32 -18.36
C LEU A 47 -4.94 -8.16 -19.09
N GLY A 48 -6.04 -7.56 -19.49
CA GLY A 48 -7.09 -8.26 -20.22
C GLY A 48 -6.71 -8.74 -21.63
N GLU A 49 -5.59 -8.28 -22.17
CA GLU A 49 -5.06 -8.70 -23.47
C GLU A 49 -4.15 -9.93 -23.34
N VAL A 50 -3.42 -10.02 -22.22
CA VAL A 50 -2.40 -11.05 -21.99
C VAL A 50 -2.84 -12.13 -21.00
N TRP A 51 -3.88 -11.90 -20.20
CA TRP A 51 -4.40 -12.83 -19.20
C TRP A 51 -5.92 -13.01 -19.31
N PRO A 52 -6.39 -14.18 -19.81
CA PRO A 52 -7.81 -14.40 -20.13
C PRO A 52 -8.78 -14.18 -18.98
N ASP A 53 -8.35 -14.42 -17.74
CA ASP A 53 -9.17 -14.29 -16.54
C ASP A 53 -9.65 -12.85 -16.27
N CYS A 54 -8.90 -11.85 -16.75
CA CYS A 54 -9.25 -10.44 -16.66
C CYS A 54 -9.60 -9.82 -18.03
N GLY A 55 -9.67 -10.64 -19.07
CA GLY A 55 -10.03 -10.25 -20.43
C GLY A 55 -11.52 -10.48 -20.77
N PRO A 56 -11.85 -10.56 -22.06
CA PRO A 56 -13.22 -10.80 -22.52
C PRO A 56 -13.87 -12.08 -22.00
N ARG A 57 -13.07 -13.08 -21.62
CA ARG A 57 -13.56 -14.34 -21.04
C ARG A 57 -13.89 -14.27 -19.55
N SER A 58 -13.51 -13.21 -18.83
CA SER A 58 -13.86 -13.07 -17.41
C SER A 58 -15.36 -13.21 -17.19
N ALA A 59 -15.76 -14.06 -16.25
CA ALA A 59 -17.18 -14.23 -15.90
C ALA A 59 -17.78 -12.94 -15.29
N TRP A 60 -16.96 -12.04 -14.75
CA TRP A 60 -17.37 -10.72 -14.26
C TRP A 60 -17.59 -9.69 -15.38
N ARG A 61 -17.39 -10.11 -16.62
CA ARG A 61 -17.70 -9.37 -17.85
C ARG A 61 -18.73 -10.11 -18.74
N GLY A 62 -19.33 -11.18 -18.21
CA GLY A 62 -20.28 -12.04 -18.93
C GLY A 62 -19.64 -13.15 -19.75
N GLY A 63 -18.34 -13.39 -19.61
CA GLY A 63 -17.64 -14.52 -20.23
C GLY A 63 -17.83 -15.84 -19.48
N ASP A 64 -17.16 -16.87 -19.94
CA ASP A 64 -17.21 -18.25 -19.45
C ASP A 64 -15.98 -18.67 -18.61
N GLY A 65 -15.08 -17.74 -18.33
CA GLY A 65 -13.83 -17.96 -17.63
C GLY A 65 -13.95 -17.83 -16.11
N GLU A 66 -12.88 -17.32 -15.48
CA GLU A 66 -12.76 -17.20 -14.02
C GLU A 66 -13.91 -16.38 -13.44
N ALA A 67 -14.59 -16.96 -12.41
CA ALA A 67 -15.81 -16.40 -11.81
C ALA A 67 -15.62 -15.98 -10.34
N TRP A 68 -14.41 -16.07 -9.79
CA TRP A 68 -14.16 -15.81 -8.39
C TRP A 68 -13.59 -14.41 -8.16
N GLU A 69 -12.29 -14.24 -7.86
CA GLU A 69 -11.79 -12.94 -7.38
C GLU A 69 -10.91 -12.15 -8.37
N ARG A 70 -10.45 -12.77 -9.48
CA ARG A 70 -9.45 -12.16 -10.37
C ARG A 70 -9.97 -10.90 -11.07
N GLY A 71 -11.14 -11.00 -11.70
CA GLY A 71 -11.79 -9.83 -12.30
C GLY A 71 -12.09 -8.70 -11.30
N PRO A 72 -12.72 -8.99 -10.14
CA PRO A 72 -12.92 -8.00 -9.08
C PRO A 72 -11.65 -7.32 -8.58
N TYR A 73 -10.58 -8.06 -8.31
CA TYR A 73 -9.30 -7.50 -7.88
C TYR A 73 -8.67 -6.60 -8.97
N TYR A 74 -8.70 -7.05 -10.20
CA TYR A 74 -8.20 -6.21 -11.32
C TYR A 74 -8.94 -4.87 -11.38
N LEU A 75 -10.27 -4.89 -11.27
CA LEU A 75 -11.08 -3.67 -11.28
C LEU A 75 -10.78 -2.76 -10.09
N ASP A 76 -10.48 -3.31 -8.91
CA ASP A 76 -10.16 -2.55 -7.69
C ASP A 76 -8.89 -1.69 -7.85
N GLY A 77 -8.03 -2.03 -8.81
CA GLY A 77 -6.89 -1.22 -9.22
C GLY A 77 -7.11 -0.42 -10.52
N LEU A 78 -7.75 -1.01 -11.53
CA LEU A 78 -7.99 -0.38 -12.83
C LEU A 78 -8.89 0.85 -12.73
N VAL A 79 -9.99 0.77 -11.99
CA VAL A 79 -10.95 1.87 -11.86
C VAL A 79 -10.30 3.11 -11.25
N PRO A 80 -9.63 3.04 -10.08
CA PRO A 80 -8.98 4.23 -9.53
C PRO A 80 -7.84 4.73 -10.43
N LEU A 81 -7.03 3.87 -11.05
CA LEU A 81 -5.98 4.31 -11.96
C LEU A 81 -6.54 5.11 -13.13
N ALA A 82 -7.61 4.61 -13.76
CA ALA A 82 -8.26 5.25 -14.89
C ALA A 82 -8.76 6.67 -14.57
N HIS A 83 -9.40 6.83 -13.40
CA HIS A 83 -9.92 8.12 -12.96
C HIS A 83 -8.84 9.09 -12.49
N LEU A 84 -7.79 8.62 -11.80
CA LEU A 84 -6.67 9.45 -11.37
C LEU A 84 -5.89 10.05 -12.54
N LEU A 85 -5.67 9.26 -13.59
CA LEU A 85 -4.99 9.69 -14.81
C LEU A 85 -5.93 10.37 -15.81
N LYS A 86 -7.25 10.24 -15.67
CA LYS A 86 -8.25 10.57 -16.71
C LYS A 86 -7.97 9.85 -18.02
N ASP A 87 -7.53 8.61 -17.94
CA ASP A 87 -7.15 7.81 -19.10
C ASP A 87 -8.40 7.20 -19.76
N ALA A 88 -8.77 7.73 -20.92
CA ALA A 88 -9.94 7.26 -21.67
C ALA A 88 -9.82 5.80 -22.15
N ARG A 89 -8.60 5.28 -22.34
CA ARG A 89 -8.37 3.88 -22.72
C ARG A 89 -8.71 2.96 -21.56
N LEU A 90 -8.19 3.27 -20.35
CA LEU A 90 -8.47 2.49 -19.15
C LEU A 90 -9.96 2.56 -18.75
N LEU A 91 -10.61 3.73 -18.91
CA LEU A 91 -12.05 3.86 -18.67
C LEU A 91 -12.85 2.93 -19.59
N ARG A 92 -12.53 2.89 -20.91
CA ARG A 92 -13.17 1.95 -21.83
C ARG A 92 -12.87 0.48 -21.51
N THR A 93 -11.74 0.17 -20.90
CA THR A 93 -11.42 -1.19 -20.44
C THR A 93 -12.27 -1.60 -19.25
N ALA A 94 -12.50 -0.70 -18.31
CA ALA A 94 -13.31 -0.96 -17.10
C ALA A 94 -14.83 -1.00 -17.37
N GLU A 95 -15.31 -0.17 -18.30
CA GLU A 95 -16.76 0.02 -18.57
C GLU A 95 -17.53 -1.29 -18.83
N PRO A 96 -17.10 -2.23 -19.67
CA PRO A 96 -17.83 -3.49 -19.88
C PRO A 96 -18.02 -4.34 -18.63
N PHE A 97 -17.08 -4.29 -17.70
CA PHE A 97 -17.22 -4.98 -16.41
C PHE A 97 -18.28 -4.30 -15.55
N ILE A 98 -18.21 -2.97 -15.41
CA ILE A 98 -19.16 -2.20 -14.60
C ILE A 98 -20.59 -2.38 -15.13
N GLU A 99 -20.77 -2.27 -16.45
CA GLU A 99 -22.08 -2.43 -17.09
C GLU A 99 -22.63 -3.85 -16.89
N TRP A 100 -21.79 -4.88 -17.09
CA TRP A 100 -22.22 -6.25 -16.87
C TRP A 100 -22.55 -6.53 -15.40
N ILE A 101 -21.73 -6.04 -14.46
CA ILE A 101 -21.96 -6.22 -13.02
C ILE A 101 -23.33 -5.62 -12.66
N LEU A 102 -23.63 -4.38 -13.06
CA LEU A 102 -24.89 -3.72 -12.78
C LEU A 102 -26.09 -4.42 -13.44
N ALA A 103 -25.90 -4.97 -14.64
CA ALA A 103 -26.91 -5.75 -15.35
C ALA A 103 -27.12 -7.15 -14.77
N SER A 104 -26.15 -7.72 -14.04
CA SER A 104 -26.21 -9.08 -13.48
C SER A 104 -27.11 -9.21 -12.23
N GLY A 105 -27.69 -8.09 -11.76
CA GLY A 105 -28.57 -8.09 -10.59
C GLY A 105 -29.80 -9.00 -10.78
N ARG A 106 -30.05 -9.86 -9.80
CA ARG A 106 -31.16 -10.81 -9.79
C ARG A 106 -32.38 -10.24 -9.06
N PRO A 107 -33.58 -10.79 -9.26
CA PRO A 107 -34.79 -10.33 -8.56
C PRO A 107 -34.68 -10.40 -7.04
N ASP A 108 -33.94 -11.37 -6.50
CA ASP A 108 -33.70 -11.55 -5.07
C ASP A 108 -32.64 -10.60 -4.50
N GLY A 109 -32.03 -9.74 -5.34
CA GLY A 109 -30.99 -8.80 -4.97
C GLY A 109 -29.56 -9.34 -5.08
N PHE A 110 -29.36 -10.64 -5.27
CA PHE A 110 -28.02 -11.19 -5.52
C PHE A 110 -27.50 -10.80 -6.91
N PHE A 111 -26.19 -10.89 -7.17
CA PHE A 111 -25.62 -10.50 -8.46
C PHE A 111 -24.33 -11.26 -8.78
N GLY A 112 -23.85 -11.08 -10.00
CA GLY A 112 -22.57 -11.62 -10.48
C GLY A 112 -22.70 -13.00 -11.12
N PRO A 113 -21.58 -13.66 -11.41
CA PRO A 113 -21.55 -14.92 -12.15
C PRO A 113 -22.41 -16.01 -11.50
N ALA A 114 -23.18 -16.73 -12.32
CA ALA A 114 -24.06 -17.81 -11.84
C ALA A 114 -23.26 -19.01 -11.28
N ALA A 115 -22.04 -19.22 -11.79
CA ALA A 115 -21.16 -20.30 -11.35
C ALA A 115 -20.52 -20.07 -9.96
N ASN A 116 -20.72 -18.89 -9.37
CA ASN A 116 -20.13 -18.53 -8.09
C ASN A 116 -21.17 -17.92 -7.14
N ASP A 117 -21.29 -18.47 -5.94
CA ASP A 117 -22.16 -17.98 -4.87
C ASP A 117 -21.38 -17.43 -3.66
N ASP A 118 -20.03 -17.34 -3.70
CA ASP A 118 -19.22 -16.87 -2.59
C ASP A 118 -19.46 -15.38 -2.31
N TRP A 119 -19.51 -15.01 -1.03
CA TRP A 119 -19.63 -13.63 -0.60
C TRP A 119 -18.38 -12.81 -0.91
N TRP A 120 -17.19 -13.44 -0.85
CA TRP A 120 -15.92 -12.74 -0.91
C TRP A 120 -15.72 -11.92 -2.21
N PRO A 121 -15.87 -12.46 -3.42
CA PRO A 121 -15.69 -11.66 -4.63
C PRO A 121 -16.61 -10.44 -4.69
N ARG A 122 -17.83 -10.57 -4.14
CA ARG A 122 -18.82 -9.50 -4.11
C ARG A 122 -18.46 -8.38 -3.14
N MET A 123 -17.69 -8.67 -2.08
CA MET A 123 -17.12 -7.65 -1.20
C MET A 123 -16.16 -6.75 -1.97
N VAL A 124 -15.30 -7.35 -2.83
CA VAL A 124 -14.39 -6.60 -3.69
C VAL A 124 -15.16 -5.80 -4.73
N VAL A 125 -16.17 -6.40 -5.39
CA VAL A 125 -17.01 -5.68 -6.37
C VAL A 125 -17.75 -4.52 -5.72
N ALA A 126 -18.28 -4.67 -4.51
CA ALA A 126 -18.93 -3.57 -3.80
C ALA A 126 -17.97 -2.39 -3.61
N LYS A 127 -16.71 -2.68 -3.23
CA LYS A 127 -15.65 -1.66 -3.11
C LYS A 127 -15.34 -1.00 -4.47
N VAL A 128 -15.27 -1.76 -5.56
CA VAL A 128 -15.12 -1.23 -6.93
C VAL A 128 -16.29 -0.28 -7.29
N LEU A 129 -17.52 -0.70 -7.02
CA LEU A 129 -18.69 0.11 -7.33
C LEU A 129 -18.75 1.40 -6.50
N THR A 130 -18.31 1.40 -5.23
CA THR A 130 -18.20 2.62 -4.44
C THR A 130 -17.20 3.60 -5.05
N GLN A 131 -16.01 3.13 -5.47
CA GLN A 131 -15.01 3.94 -6.15
C GLN A 131 -15.55 4.51 -7.48
N HIS A 132 -16.21 3.68 -8.27
CA HIS A 132 -16.86 4.12 -9.51
C HIS A 132 -17.89 5.22 -9.27
N ALA A 133 -18.77 5.03 -8.29
CA ALA A 133 -19.80 6.01 -7.95
C ALA A 133 -19.21 7.34 -7.45
N GLU A 134 -18.13 7.29 -6.67
CA GLU A 134 -17.43 8.50 -6.20
C GLU A 134 -16.84 9.32 -7.35
N ALA A 135 -16.26 8.62 -8.33
CA ALA A 135 -15.60 9.27 -9.47
C ALA A 135 -16.59 9.79 -10.53
N THR A 136 -17.74 9.12 -10.70
CA THR A 136 -18.68 9.39 -11.80
C THR A 136 -20.01 9.99 -11.37
N GLY A 137 -20.43 9.76 -10.12
CA GLY A 137 -21.77 10.06 -9.67
C GLY A 137 -22.83 9.13 -10.24
N ASP A 138 -22.51 7.92 -10.71
CA ASP A 138 -23.45 6.97 -11.32
C ASP A 138 -24.62 6.66 -10.37
N PRO A 139 -25.86 7.11 -10.70
CA PRO A 139 -27.02 6.98 -9.80
C PRO A 139 -27.51 5.53 -9.67
N ARG A 140 -27.04 4.61 -10.51
CA ARG A 140 -27.45 3.20 -10.51
C ARG A 140 -26.83 2.41 -9.35
N VAL A 141 -25.64 2.84 -8.86
CA VAL A 141 -24.85 2.10 -7.88
C VAL A 141 -25.55 2.01 -6.53
N ALA A 142 -26.02 3.12 -5.97
CA ALA A 142 -26.65 3.10 -4.65
C ALA A 142 -27.91 2.21 -4.60
N PRO A 143 -28.89 2.30 -5.52
CA PRO A 143 -30.02 1.37 -5.54
C PRO A 143 -29.63 -0.09 -5.78
N PHE A 144 -28.58 -0.35 -6.57
CA PHE A 144 -28.06 -1.68 -6.81
C PHE A 144 -27.50 -2.30 -5.52
N LEU A 145 -26.61 -1.57 -4.83
CA LEU A 145 -26.01 -2.03 -3.56
C LEU A 145 -27.06 -2.14 -2.44
N LEU A 146 -28.09 -1.29 -2.40
CA LEU A 146 -29.20 -1.41 -1.42
C LEU A 146 -29.91 -2.76 -1.57
N ARG A 147 -30.25 -3.17 -2.80
CA ARG A 147 -30.88 -4.48 -3.04
C ARG A 147 -29.94 -5.62 -2.64
N TYR A 148 -28.68 -5.52 -3.00
CA TYR A 148 -27.70 -6.56 -2.68
C TYR A 148 -27.48 -6.70 -1.16
N PHE A 149 -27.29 -5.60 -0.44
CA PHE A 149 -27.08 -5.67 1.01
C PHE A 149 -28.33 -6.08 1.79
N ARG A 150 -29.53 -5.78 1.28
CA ARG A 150 -30.77 -6.34 1.84
C ARG A 150 -30.78 -7.86 1.68
N HIS A 151 -30.53 -8.36 0.47
CA HIS A 151 -30.39 -9.80 0.22
C HIS A 151 -29.32 -10.43 1.13
N GLN A 152 -28.17 -9.78 1.28
CA GLN A 152 -27.08 -10.28 2.13
C GLN A 152 -27.52 -10.41 3.59
N LEU A 153 -28.17 -9.38 4.16
CA LEU A 153 -28.68 -9.40 5.52
C LEU A 153 -29.68 -10.56 5.72
N ASP A 154 -30.63 -10.73 4.80
CA ASP A 154 -31.65 -11.76 4.88
C ASP A 154 -31.08 -13.18 4.68
N ALA A 155 -30.03 -13.33 3.91
CA ALA A 155 -29.42 -14.62 3.57
C ALA A 155 -28.39 -15.10 4.61
N LEU A 156 -27.61 -14.21 5.23
CA LEU A 156 -26.50 -14.53 6.14
C LEU A 156 -26.87 -15.46 7.31
N PRO A 157 -28.08 -15.42 7.92
CA PRO A 157 -28.46 -16.39 8.96
C PRO A 157 -28.51 -17.83 8.48
N ARG A 158 -28.81 -18.08 7.19
CA ARG A 158 -28.91 -19.40 6.58
C ARG A 158 -27.72 -19.76 5.71
N ARG A 159 -26.98 -18.76 5.21
CA ARG A 159 -25.77 -18.87 4.40
C ARG A 159 -24.69 -17.97 4.99
N PRO A 160 -24.10 -18.34 6.13
CA PRO A 160 -23.12 -17.49 6.82
C PRO A 160 -21.85 -17.28 6.00
N LEU A 161 -21.04 -16.30 6.42
CA LEU A 161 -19.70 -16.13 5.88
C LEU A 161 -18.88 -17.41 6.03
N ARG A 162 -18.09 -17.75 5.02
CA ARG A 162 -17.21 -18.91 5.01
C ARG A 162 -15.82 -18.51 4.56
N ALA A 163 -14.82 -19.23 5.06
CA ALA A 163 -13.43 -19.16 4.59
C ALA A 163 -12.93 -17.71 4.43
N TRP A 164 -12.68 -17.28 3.22
CA TRP A 164 -12.16 -15.94 2.89
C TRP A 164 -13.09 -14.82 3.36
N GLY A 165 -14.40 -14.98 3.21
CA GLY A 165 -15.39 -14.00 3.68
C GLY A 165 -15.33 -13.78 5.19
N GLN A 166 -15.06 -14.83 5.98
CA GLN A 166 -14.89 -14.72 7.45
C GLN A 166 -13.62 -13.92 7.81
N ALA A 167 -12.52 -14.19 7.10
CA ALA A 167 -11.25 -13.50 7.37
C ALA A 167 -11.29 -12.01 6.96
N ARG A 168 -12.07 -11.68 5.92
CA ARG A 168 -12.07 -10.40 5.21
C ARG A 168 -13.35 -9.57 5.41
N ALA A 169 -14.16 -9.88 6.40
CA ALA A 169 -15.46 -9.24 6.65
C ALA A 169 -15.40 -7.71 6.73
N ALA A 170 -14.29 -7.13 7.20
CA ALA A 170 -14.11 -5.69 7.30
C ALA A 170 -14.22 -4.97 5.94
N ASP A 171 -13.79 -5.58 4.84
CA ASP A 171 -13.90 -5.00 3.50
C ASP A 171 -15.35 -4.80 3.07
N ASN A 172 -16.23 -5.76 3.40
CA ASN A 172 -17.66 -5.62 3.13
C ASN A 172 -18.27 -4.46 3.93
N VAL A 173 -17.92 -4.36 5.21
CA VAL A 173 -18.47 -3.33 6.11
C VAL A 173 -18.12 -1.91 5.64
N LEU A 174 -16.93 -1.70 5.07
CA LEU A 174 -16.56 -0.39 4.49
C LEU A 174 -17.55 0.05 3.41
N SER A 175 -17.93 -0.86 2.48
CA SER A 175 -18.92 -0.56 1.44
C SER A 175 -20.33 -0.36 2.01
N VAL A 176 -20.67 -1.08 3.08
CA VAL A 176 -21.94 -0.89 3.82
C VAL A 176 -21.99 0.50 4.45
N TYR A 177 -20.92 0.95 5.11
CA TYR A 177 -20.83 2.29 5.68
C TYR A 177 -20.90 3.38 4.62
N TRP A 178 -20.19 3.21 3.50
CA TRP A 178 -20.25 4.12 2.37
C TRP A 178 -21.69 4.33 1.88
N LEU A 179 -22.46 3.26 1.81
CA LEU A 179 -23.86 3.32 1.38
C LEU A 179 -24.75 3.92 2.47
N TYR A 180 -24.55 3.58 3.74
CA TYR A 180 -25.28 4.14 4.87
C TYR A 180 -25.13 5.66 4.95
N GLU A 181 -23.94 6.18 4.81
CA GLU A 181 -23.66 7.63 4.85
C GLU A 181 -24.40 8.40 3.75
N ARG A 182 -24.71 7.76 2.63
CA ARG A 182 -25.41 8.35 1.49
C ARG A 182 -26.93 8.21 1.56
N THR A 183 -27.40 7.08 2.06
CA THR A 183 -28.84 6.73 2.03
C THR A 183 -29.53 6.88 3.37
N GLY A 184 -28.84 6.62 4.48
CA GLY A 184 -29.38 6.61 5.83
C GLY A 184 -30.24 5.39 6.16
N GLU A 185 -30.20 4.34 5.33
CA GLU A 185 -31.02 3.14 5.50
C GLU A 185 -30.61 2.34 6.76
N PRO A 186 -31.46 2.21 7.80
CA PRO A 186 -31.05 1.63 9.08
C PRO A 186 -30.57 0.18 9.00
N PHE A 187 -31.13 -0.64 8.11
CA PHE A 187 -30.76 -2.06 7.98
C PHE A 187 -29.29 -2.28 7.62
N LEU A 188 -28.64 -1.26 7.07
CA LEU A 188 -27.20 -1.31 6.76
C LEU A 188 -26.37 -1.36 8.04
N LEU A 189 -26.84 -0.76 9.13
CA LEU A 189 -26.18 -0.87 10.42
C LEU A 189 -26.35 -2.27 11.02
N ASP A 190 -27.54 -2.89 10.86
CA ASP A 190 -27.77 -4.28 11.27
C ASP A 190 -26.83 -5.24 10.53
N LEU A 191 -26.64 -5.01 9.21
CA LEU A 191 -25.69 -5.78 8.40
C LEU A 191 -24.24 -5.55 8.85
N ALA A 192 -23.86 -4.30 9.11
CA ALA A 192 -22.52 -3.94 9.58
C ALA A 192 -22.19 -4.54 10.94
N GLU A 193 -23.18 -4.78 11.79
CA GLU A 193 -23.03 -5.46 13.07
C GLU A 193 -22.95 -6.99 12.89
N LEU A 194 -23.72 -7.57 11.98
CA LEU A 194 -23.78 -9.01 11.73
C LEU A 194 -22.50 -9.55 11.10
N LEU A 195 -21.94 -8.85 10.11
CA LEU A 195 -20.76 -9.29 9.36
C LEU A 195 -19.53 -9.60 10.25
N PRO A 196 -19.09 -8.69 11.16
CA PRO A 196 -17.98 -8.97 12.07
C PRO A 196 -18.26 -10.12 13.05
N ARG A 197 -19.52 -10.32 13.45
CA ARG A 197 -19.90 -11.44 14.35
C ARG A 197 -19.74 -12.80 13.68
N GLN A 198 -19.82 -12.87 12.35
CA GLN A 198 -19.60 -14.09 11.58
C GLN A 198 -18.14 -14.25 11.13
N GLY A 199 -17.32 -13.22 11.29
CA GLY A 199 -15.92 -13.20 10.91
C GLY A 199 -14.97 -13.75 11.99
N ILE A 200 -13.68 -13.72 11.69
CA ILE A 200 -12.62 -13.98 12.65
C ILE A 200 -12.54 -12.80 13.63
N ASP A 201 -12.51 -13.08 14.93
CA ASP A 201 -12.27 -12.04 15.96
C ASP A 201 -10.78 -11.69 16.02
N TRP A 202 -10.35 -10.86 15.05
CA TRP A 202 -8.98 -10.39 14.94
C TRP A 202 -8.48 -9.63 16.17
N PRO A 203 -9.25 -8.71 16.80
CA PRO A 203 -8.83 -8.07 18.03
C PRO A 203 -8.55 -9.03 19.18
N ALA A 204 -9.37 -10.07 19.35
CA ALA A 204 -9.10 -11.09 20.36
C ALA A 204 -7.82 -11.87 20.06
N LEU A 205 -7.61 -12.23 18.77
CA LEU A 205 -6.41 -12.92 18.32
C LEU A 205 -5.13 -12.09 18.56
N TRP A 206 -5.18 -10.78 18.36
CA TRP A 206 -4.01 -9.91 18.53
C TRP A 206 -3.67 -9.63 19.99
N ARG A 207 -4.64 -9.57 20.89
CA ARG A 207 -4.39 -9.40 22.32
C ARG A 207 -3.62 -10.58 22.93
N ASP A 208 -3.85 -11.77 22.41
CA ASP A 208 -3.17 -13.00 22.84
C ASP A 208 -2.59 -13.72 21.60
N PHE A 209 -1.66 -13.04 20.92
CA PHE A 209 -1.15 -13.44 19.60
C PHE A 209 -0.30 -14.72 19.69
N PRO A 210 -0.79 -15.88 19.20
CA PRO A 210 -0.08 -17.14 19.34
C PRO A 210 0.95 -17.39 18.25
N TYR A 211 0.94 -16.62 17.17
CA TYR A 211 1.71 -16.87 15.93
C TYR A 211 3.00 -16.05 15.89
N ARG A 212 3.75 -15.97 16.99
CA ARG A 212 4.99 -15.17 17.08
C ARG A 212 6.17 -15.81 16.36
N ALA A 213 6.19 -17.12 16.19
CA ALA A 213 7.19 -17.86 15.42
C ALA A 213 6.78 -18.01 13.94
N PRO A 214 7.74 -18.27 13.03
CA PRO A 214 7.42 -18.65 11.67
C PRO A 214 6.43 -19.83 11.64
N GLN A 215 5.38 -19.71 10.84
CA GLN A 215 4.35 -20.72 10.73
C GLN A 215 4.76 -21.80 9.71
N THR A 216 4.23 -23.00 9.87
CA THR A 216 4.53 -24.16 9.01
C THR A 216 3.28 -24.84 8.47
N ARG A 217 2.10 -24.33 8.84
CA ARG A 217 0.80 -24.84 8.41
C ARG A 217 -0.10 -23.70 8.01
N TRP A 218 -0.84 -23.91 6.94
CA TRP A 218 -1.81 -22.96 6.44
C TRP A 218 -3.08 -22.91 7.31
N ASP A 219 -3.52 -21.73 7.64
CA ASP A 219 -4.80 -21.40 8.26
C ASP A 219 -5.16 -19.95 7.89
N HIS A 220 -6.44 -19.63 7.80
CA HIS A 220 -6.90 -18.27 7.48
C HIS A 220 -6.39 -17.20 8.45
N ARG A 221 -6.06 -17.57 9.70
CA ARG A 221 -5.55 -16.64 10.73
C ARG A 221 -4.07 -16.31 10.58
N VAL A 222 -3.33 -17.14 9.86
CA VAL A 222 -1.89 -16.96 9.62
C VAL A 222 -1.58 -16.58 8.18
N HIS A 223 -2.57 -16.65 7.29
CA HIS A 223 -2.42 -16.24 5.90
C HIS A 223 -2.10 -14.74 5.84
N VAL A 224 -0.98 -14.40 5.19
CA VAL A 224 -0.38 -13.06 5.25
C VAL A 224 -1.30 -11.97 4.71
N VAL A 225 -2.03 -12.24 3.63
CA VAL A 225 -2.98 -11.28 3.04
C VAL A 225 -4.21 -11.07 3.92
N ASN A 226 -4.74 -12.14 4.53
CA ASN A 226 -5.82 -12.00 5.51
C ASN A 226 -5.39 -11.15 6.70
N THR A 227 -4.15 -11.35 7.19
CA THR A 227 -3.56 -10.53 8.25
C THR A 227 -3.45 -9.06 7.83
N ALA A 228 -2.98 -8.79 6.60
CA ALA A 228 -2.89 -7.43 6.04
C ALA A 228 -4.27 -6.76 5.95
N MET A 229 -5.28 -7.48 5.46
CA MET A 229 -6.65 -6.98 5.36
C MET A 229 -7.31 -6.79 6.72
N ALA A 230 -6.97 -7.62 7.70
CA ALA A 230 -7.51 -7.54 9.05
C ALA A 230 -7.04 -6.30 9.83
N LEU A 231 -5.90 -5.70 9.49
CA LEU A 231 -5.40 -4.49 10.15
C LEU A 231 -6.45 -3.39 10.27
N LYS A 232 -7.32 -3.23 9.25
CA LYS A 232 -8.39 -2.21 9.27
C LYS A 232 -9.57 -2.54 10.20
N PHE A 233 -9.64 -3.73 10.77
CA PHE A 233 -10.79 -4.19 11.55
C PHE A 233 -11.12 -3.30 12.77
N PRO A 234 -10.14 -2.83 13.57
CA PRO A 234 -10.39 -1.88 14.65
C PRO A 234 -11.03 -0.57 14.18
N ALA A 235 -10.59 -0.03 13.03
CA ALA A 235 -11.17 1.18 12.46
C ALA A 235 -12.65 0.97 12.10
N VAL A 236 -12.96 -0.15 11.44
CA VAL A 236 -14.33 -0.49 11.05
C VAL A 236 -15.21 -0.66 12.29
N ARG A 237 -14.74 -1.35 13.32
CA ARG A 237 -15.50 -1.50 14.58
C ARG A 237 -15.69 -0.19 15.32
N CYS A 238 -14.66 0.66 15.36
CA CYS A 238 -14.71 1.97 16.00
C CYS A 238 -15.86 2.84 15.45
N ARG A 239 -16.07 2.82 14.15
CA ARG A 239 -17.10 3.61 13.49
C ARG A 239 -18.52 3.32 14.01
N LEU A 240 -18.83 2.04 14.29
CA LEU A 240 -20.15 1.64 14.77
C LEU A 240 -20.23 1.63 16.32
N SER A 241 -19.18 1.19 16.99
CA SER A 241 -19.20 1.04 18.46
C SER A 241 -18.98 2.35 19.23
N HIS A 242 -18.39 3.36 18.61
CA HIS A 242 -17.92 4.61 19.23
C HIS A 242 -16.84 4.41 20.32
N GLN A 243 -16.28 3.19 20.44
CA GLN A 243 -15.29 2.87 21.48
C GLN A 243 -13.86 3.18 20.99
N VAL A 244 -13.58 4.47 20.79
CA VAL A 244 -12.34 4.95 20.17
C VAL A 244 -11.09 4.41 20.87
N GLU A 245 -11.00 4.54 22.19
CA GLU A 245 -9.80 4.14 22.95
C GLU A 245 -9.59 2.62 22.95
N ALA A 246 -10.67 1.84 23.07
CA ALA A 246 -10.59 0.38 23.04
C ALA A 246 -10.14 -0.13 21.65
N GLU A 247 -10.66 0.46 20.57
CA GLU A 247 -10.28 0.04 19.21
C GLU A 247 -8.90 0.59 18.81
N ARG A 248 -8.47 1.74 19.33
CA ARG A 248 -7.09 2.22 19.23
C ARG A 248 -6.12 1.26 19.93
N ALA A 249 -6.46 0.75 21.10
CA ALA A 249 -5.66 -0.27 21.80
C ALA A 249 -5.59 -1.59 20.99
N ASN A 250 -6.71 -2.02 20.39
CA ASN A 250 -6.75 -3.20 19.52
C ASN A 250 -5.87 -3.01 18.28
N MET A 251 -5.90 -1.82 17.65
CA MET A 251 -5.01 -1.46 16.53
C MET A 251 -3.53 -1.55 16.95
N ALA A 252 -3.18 -0.92 18.07
CA ALA A 252 -1.80 -0.92 18.57
C ALA A 252 -1.32 -2.35 18.86
N ALA A 253 -2.15 -3.18 19.50
CA ALA A 253 -1.84 -4.59 19.77
C ALA A 253 -1.61 -5.39 18.47
N GLY A 254 -2.45 -5.21 17.44
CA GLY A 254 -2.29 -5.90 16.16
C GLY A 254 -1.01 -5.48 15.43
N ILE A 255 -0.73 -4.18 15.37
CA ILE A 255 0.48 -3.65 14.76
C ILE A 255 1.72 -4.19 15.52
N ALA A 256 1.76 -4.09 16.84
CA ALA A 256 2.88 -4.59 17.62
C ALA A 256 3.08 -6.09 17.42
N ALA A 257 2.04 -6.90 17.58
CA ALA A 257 2.11 -8.36 17.47
C ALA A 257 2.69 -8.80 16.11
N ILE A 258 2.23 -8.18 15.01
CA ILE A 258 2.63 -8.56 13.66
C ILE A 258 4.05 -8.07 13.33
N TRP A 259 4.37 -6.79 13.58
CA TRP A 259 5.68 -6.23 13.20
C TRP A 259 6.82 -6.66 14.10
N GLU A 260 6.58 -6.90 15.41
CA GLU A 260 7.58 -7.48 16.31
C GLU A 260 7.94 -8.91 15.92
N SER A 261 6.95 -9.68 15.47
CA SER A 261 7.13 -11.12 15.19
C SER A 261 7.54 -11.43 13.76
N HIS A 262 7.17 -10.57 12.80
CA HIS A 262 7.34 -10.85 11.36
C HIS A 262 7.85 -9.64 10.56
N GLY A 263 8.13 -8.50 11.20
CA GLY A 263 8.50 -7.25 10.53
C GLY A 263 9.81 -7.34 9.76
N GLN A 264 9.80 -6.78 8.54
CA GLN A 264 10.93 -6.69 7.64
C GLN A 264 11.52 -5.27 7.59
N ALA A 265 12.78 -5.13 7.19
CA ALA A 265 13.48 -3.85 7.13
C ALA A 265 12.76 -2.82 6.24
N HIS A 266 12.20 -3.23 5.12
CA HIS A 266 11.49 -2.39 4.15
C HIS A 266 10.08 -1.96 4.55
N GLY A 267 9.67 -2.21 5.78
CA GLY A 267 8.41 -1.72 6.35
C GLY A 267 7.24 -2.69 6.36
N MET A 268 7.29 -3.77 5.56
CA MET A 268 6.29 -4.84 5.59
C MET A 268 6.58 -5.89 6.67
N PHE A 269 5.71 -6.86 6.80
CA PHE A 269 5.91 -8.11 7.54
C PHE A 269 5.96 -9.29 6.56
N ALA A 270 6.73 -10.32 6.95
CA ALA A 270 6.97 -11.47 6.10
C ALA A 270 5.83 -12.48 6.15
N GLY A 271 5.53 -13.01 5.00
CA GLY A 271 4.69 -14.14 4.75
C GLY A 271 4.79 -14.49 3.28
N ASP A 272 5.24 -15.71 3.05
CA ASP A 272 5.31 -16.32 1.73
C ASP A 272 4.10 -17.27 1.53
N GLU A 273 2.93 -16.83 1.81
CA GLU A 273 1.58 -17.36 1.95
C GLU A 273 1.10 -17.26 3.42
N TRP A 274 1.93 -17.59 4.40
CA TRP A 274 1.64 -17.44 5.82
C TRP A 274 2.79 -16.78 6.58
N LEU A 275 2.51 -16.28 7.77
CA LEU A 275 3.45 -15.51 8.61
C LEU A 275 4.78 -16.24 8.80
N ALA A 276 5.90 -15.61 8.39
CA ALA A 276 7.17 -16.28 8.17
C ALA A 276 8.34 -15.84 9.09
N GLY A 277 8.09 -14.91 10.04
CA GLY A 277 9.13 -14.44 10.97
C GLY A 277 9.92 -13.26 10.44
N THR A 278 11.04 -12.90 11.13
CA THR A 278 11.80 -11.68 10.88
C THR A 278 13.04 -11.86 10.02
N ALA A 279 13.36 -13.08 9.59
CA ALA A 279 14.58 -13.33 8.79
C ALA A 279 14.51 -12.61 7.44
N PRO A 280 15.60 -11.94 6.98
CA PRO A 280 15.62 -11.15 5.75
C PRO A 280 15.48 -12.00 4.48
N THR A 281 15.49 -13.30 4.63
CA THR A 281 15.38 -14.31 3.58
C THR A 281 13.95 -14.82 3.40
N ARG A 282 13.00 -14.32 4.19
CA ARG A 282 11.59 -14.69 4.08
C ARG A 282 10.87 -13.86 3.03
N GLY A 283 9.88 -14.49 2.39
CA GLY A 283 9.06 -13.87 1.38
C GLY A 283 8.12 -12.81 1.95
N VAL A 284 7.77 -11.88 1.10
CA VAL A 284 6.70 -10.90 1.33
C VAL A 284 5.81 -10.89 0.10
N GLU A 285 4.63 -11.45 0.26
CA GLU A 285 3.66 -11.59 -0.81
C GLU A 285 3.15 -10.22 -1.29
N THR A 286 3.11 -10.04 -2.61
CA THR A 286 2.68 -8.78 -3.26
C THR A 286 1.26 -8.36 -2.87
N CYS A 287 0.32 -9.30 -2.74
CA CYS A 287 -1.03 -9.00 -2.25
C CYS A 287 -1.00 -8.39 -0.84
N ALA A 288 -0.16 -8.90 0.05
CA ALA A 288 -0.05 -8.37 1.40
C ALA A 288 0.48 -6.93 1.42
N VAL A 289 1.38 -6.57 0.51
CA VAL A 289 1.89 -5.19 0.37
C VAL A 289 0.75 -4.23 0.05
N VAL A 290 -0.03 -4.50 -0.99
CA VAL A 290 -1.09 -3.57 -1.44
C VAL A 290 -2.27 -3.52 -0.47
N GLU A 291 -2.64 -4.63 0.16
CA GLU A 291 -3.71 -4.69 1.17
C GLU A 291 -3.31 -4.04 2.49
N SER A 292 -2.03 -4.11 2.88
CA SER A 292 -1.53 -3.38 4.05
C SER A 292 -1.59 -1.87 3.85
N LEU A 293 -1.22 -1.36 2.68
CA LEU A 293 -1.33 0.06 2.36
C LEU A 293 -2.77 0.56 2.51
N PHE A 294 -3.73 -0.16 1.94
CA PHE A 294 -5.14 0.20 2.06
C PHE A 294 -5.63 0.12 3.51
N SER A 295 -5.29 -0.93 4.24
CA SER A 295 -5.69 -1.09 5.63
C SER A 295 -5.12 -0.01 6.55
N LEU A 296 -3.84 0.33 6.38
CA LEU A 296 -3.19 1.41 7.14
C LEU A 296 -3.78 2.79 6.80
N ALA A 297 -4.18 3.03 5.54
CA ALA A 297 -4.87 4.27 5.16
C ALA A 297 -6.23 4.40 5.87
N ILE A 298 -7.01 3.31 5.95
CA ILE A 298 -8.28 3.28 6.71
C ILE A 298 -8.05 3.53 8.21
N LEU A 299 -7.00 2.93 8.79
CA LEU A 299 -6.63 3.16 10.19
C LEU A 299 -6.24 4.63 10.43
N LEU A 300 -5.36 5.18 9.57
CA LEU A 300 -4.92 6.58 9.65
C LEU A 300 -6.10 7.54 9.55
N GLY A 301 -6.97 7.33 8.57
CA GLY A 301 -8.19 8.12 8.40
C GLY A 301 -9.08 8.07 9.64
N THR A 302 -9.29 6.90 10.22
CA THR A 302 -10.20 6.72 11.36
C THR A 302 -9.62 7.30 12.65
N PHE A 303 -8.37 6.98 12.98
CA PHE A 303 -7.80 7.31 14.29
C PHE A 303 -6.94 8.57 14.29
N GLY A 304 -6.48 9.06 13.14
CA GLY A 304 -5.62 10.24 13.05
C GLY A 304 -4.23 10.04 13.65
N ASP A 305 -3.75 8.81 13.79
CA ASP A 305 -2.42 8.51 14.32
C ASP A 305 -1.35 8.73 13.23
N ALA A 306 -0.54 9.77 13.39
CA ALA A 306 0.47 10.18 12.41
C ALA A 306 1.54 9.10 12.15
N ALA A 307 1.85 8.24 13.11
CA ALA A 307 2.81 7.14 12.95
C ALA A 307 2.37 6.10 11.90
N LEU A 308 1.07 6.00 11.62
CA LEU A 308 0.55 5.17 10.54
C LEU A 308 0.97 5.72 9.17
N GLY A 309 1.06 7.05 9.01
CA GLY A 309 1.57 7.71 7.82
C GLY A 309 3.03 7.34 7.54
N ASP A 310 3.87 7.27 8.58
CA ASP A 310 5.28 6.84 8.46
C ASP A 310 5.36 5.37 7.96
N ARG A 311 4.47 4.49 8.42
CA ARG A 311 4.39 3.11 7.93
C ARG A 311 3.91 3.03 6.49
N ILE A 312 2.87 3.80 6.13
CA ILE A 312 2.36 3.87 4.76
C ILE A 312 3.48 4.28 3.80
N GLU A 313 4.18 5.37 4.08
CA GLU A 313 5.28 5.84 3.22
C GLU A 313 6.42 4.84 3.14
N ARG A 314 6.77 4.19 4.27
CA ARG A 314 7.81 3.17 4.28
C ARG A 314 7.46 1.97 3.39
N ILE A 315 6.22 1.53 3.38
CA ILE A 315 5.76 0.44 2.50
C ILE A 315 5.67 0.92 1.05
N ALA A 316 5.04 2.08 0.81
CA ALA A 316 4.79 2.61 -0.52
C ALA A 316 6.08 2.95 -1.29
N TYR A 317 7.12 3.42 -0.60
CA TYR A 317 8.38 3.82 -1.24
C TYR A 317 9.48 2.74 -1.25
N ASN A 318 9.21 1.58 -0.67
CA ASN A 318 10.15 0.45 -0.66
C ASN A 318 9.53 -0.83 -1.22
N ALA A 319 8.65 -1.49 -0.46
CA ALA A 319 8.10 -2.79 -0.83
C ALA A 319 7.21 -2.73 -2.09
N LEU A 320 6.43 -1.68 -2.28
CA LEU A 320 5.53 -1.57 -3.43
C LEU A 320 6.27 -1.50 -4.78
N PRO A 321 7.27 -0.62 -5.01
CA PRO A 321 8.02 -0.62 -6.26
C PRO A 321 8.92 -1.84 -6.44
N ALA A 322 9.36 -2.49 -5.36
CA ALA A 322 10.31 -3.59 -5.43
C ALA A 322 9.70 -4.90 -5.96
N CYS A 323 8.38 -5.08 -5.85
CA CYS A 323 7.72 -6.30 -6.32
C CYS A 323 7.46 -6.34 -7.84
N GLN A 324 7.76 -5.26 -8.57
CA GLN A 324 7.51 -5.14 -10.00
C GLN A 324 8.79 -4.84 -10.78
N SER A 325 8.82 -5.19 -12.07
CA SER A 325 9.82 -4.67 -12.99
C SER A 325 9.68 -3.14 -13.11
N PRO A 326 10.75 -2.39 -13.48
CA PRO A 326 10.68 -0.94 -13.55
C PRO A 326 9.62 -0.40 -14.52
N ASP A 327 9.31 -1.14 -15.57
CA ASP A 327 8.28 -0.84 -16.57
C ASP A 327 6.89 -1.35 -16.20
N GLN A 328 6.78 -2.05 -15.05
CA GLN A 328 5.56 -2.63 -14.49
C GLN A 328 4.81 -3.62 -15.41
N TRP A 329 5.52 -4.30 -16.30
CA TRP A 329 4.97 -5.43 -17.06
C TRP A 329 5.03 -6.74 -16.28
N LEU A 330 6.03 -6.91 -15.42
CA LEU A 330 6.28 -8.13 -14.66
C LEU A 330 6.21 -7.87 -13.17
N HIS A 331 5.89 -8.90 -12.40
CA HIS A 331 5.92 -8.84 -10.95
C HIS A 331 6.44 -10.14 -10.34
N GLN A 332 6.84 -10.07 -9.06
CA GLN A 332 7.09 -11.22 -8.22
C GLN A 332 5.82 -11.58 -7.43
N TYR A 333 5.65 -12.83 -7.08
CA TYR A 333 4.71 -13.22 -6.03
C TYR A 333 5.30 -12.82 -4.67
N ASP A 334 6.54 -13.23 -4.41
CA ASP A 334 7.29 -12.94 -3.18
C ASP A 334 8.58 -12.18 -3.46
N GLN A 335 8.80 -11.10 -2.73
CA GLN A 335 10.07 -10.40 -2.63
C GLN A 335 10.75 -10.67 -1.29
N GLN A 336 12.06 -10.45 -1.19
CA GLN A 336 12.86 -10.66 0.02
C GLN A 336 13.77 -9.45 0.31
N ALA A 337 14.06 -9.21 1.60
CA ALA A 337 14.99 -8.15 1.99
C ALA A 337 16.42 -8.45 1.51
N ASN A 338 16.88 -9.70 1.65
CA ASN A 338 18.16 -10.19 1.12
C ASN A 338 17.91 -11.13 -0.07
N GLN A 339 17.57 -10.56 -1.21
CA GLN A 339 17.26 -11.26 -2.45
C GLN A 339 18.41 -11.11 -3.43
N VAL A 340 19.26 -12.12 -3.58
CA VAL A 340 20.42 -12.08 -4.49
C VAL A 340 20.22 -12.86 -5.78
N ARG A 341 19.12 -13.55 -5.91
CA ARG A 341 18.64 -14.20 -7.14
C ARG A 341 17.12 -14.15 -7.17
N CYS A 342 16.57 -14.00 -8.37
CA CYS A 342 15.17 -14.26 -8.64
C CYS A 342 15.11 -15.41 -9.63
N THR A 343 15.03 -16.65 -9.14
CA THR A 343 15.17 -17.87 -9.95
C THR A 343 14.30 -18.97 -9.39
N PRO A 344 13.82 -19.91 -10.20
CA PRO A 344 13.11 -21.08 -9.67
C PRO A 344 13.98 -21.84 -8.68
N VAL A 345 13.52 -21.98 -7.44
CA VAL A 345 14.27 -22.65 -6.38
C VAL A 345 13.36 -23.23 -5.31
N GLN A 346 13.64 -24.49 -4.93
CA GLN A 346 13.02 -25.09 -3.75
C GLN A 346 13.79 -24.70 -2.50
N ARG A 347 13.06 -24.30 -1.44
CA ARG A 347 13.64 -23.91 -0.15
C ARG A 347 12.92 -24.63 0.99
N PRO A 348 13.64 -25.20 1.96
CA PRO A 348 13.05 -25.68 3.19
C PRO A 348 12.30 -24.56 3.93
N GLY A 349 11.04 -24.78 4.32
CA GLY A 349 10.20 -23.80 5.00
C GLY A 349 9.68 -22.64 4.13
N TRP A 350 9.87 -22.72 2.82
CA TRP A 350 9.22 -21.89 1.83
C TRP A 350 7.83 -22.44 1.55
N SER A 351 6.78 -21.67 1.78
CA SER A 351 5.41 -22.15 1.68
C SER A 351 4.86 -22.13 0.26
N ASN A 352 5.48 -21.33 -0.62
CA ASN A 352 5.09 -21.19 -2.02
C ASN A 352 5.89 -22.07 -2.98
N GLY A 353 5.40 -22.14 -4.21
CA GLY A 353 6.07 -22.84 -5.29
C GLY A 353 7.45 -22.25 -5.64
N GLU A 354 8.27 -23.04 -6.32
CA GLU A 354 9.64 -22.68 -6.68
C GLU A 354 9.78 -21.41 -7.53
N TRP A 355 8.72 -20.97 -8.21
CA TRP A 355 8.69 -19.80 -9.10
C TRP A 355 8.32 -18.49 -8.41
N ALA A 356 7.94 -18.50 -7.14
CA ALA A 356 7.32 -17.36 -6.45
C ALA A 356 8.16 -16.07 -6.45
N ASN A 357 9.48 -16.15 -6.53
CA ASN A 357 10.35 -14.98 -6.58
C ASN A 357 10.90 -14.65 -7.99
N THR A 358 10.48 -15.35 -9.04
CA THR A 358 10.78 -14.96 -10.42
C THR A 358 9.96 -13.74 -10.83
N PHE A 359 10.37 -13.05 -11.88
CA PHE A 359 9.57 -12.00 -12.49
C PHE A 359 8.79 -12.56 -13.67
N GLY A 360 7.47 -12.40 -13.67
CA GLY A 360 6.63 -12.92 -14.74
C GLY A 360 5.22 -12.39 -14.67
N LEU A 361 4.34 -12.93 -15.54
CA LEU A 361 2.92 -12.63 -15.53
C LEU A 361 2.21 -13.29 -14.34
N GLU A 362 2.48 -14.57 -14.10
CA GLU A 362 1.88 -15.36 -13.01
C GLU A 362 2.96 -16.26 -12.39
N PRO A 363 3.88 -15.68 -11.59
CA PRO A 363 5.02 -16.44 -11.05
C PRO A 363 4.62 -17.52 -10.05
N HIS A 364 3.41 -17.43 -9.46
CA HIS A 364 2.84 -18.46 -8.59
C HIS A 364 1.31 -18.46 -8.67
N PHE A 365 0.62 -17.89 -7.66
CA PHE A 365 -0.84 -17.77 -7.71
C PHE A 365 -1.29 -16.47 -8.40
N GLY A 366 -2.35 -16.55 -9.20
CA GLY A 366 -2.89 -15.42 -9.94
C GLY A 366 -3.57 -14.34 -9.09
N CYS A 367 -3.70 -14.53 -7.77
CA CYS A 367 -4.21 -13.48 -6.88
C CYS A 367 -3.33 -12.22 -6.95
N CYS A 368 -2.00 -12.35 -6.91
CA CYS A 368 -1.10 -11.21 -7.01
C CYS A 368 -1.14 -10.56 -8.39
N THR A 369 -1.24 -11.35 -9.47
CA THR A 369 -1.40 -10.83 -10.83
C THR A 369 -2.65 -9.94 -10.95
N ALA A 370 -3.75 -10.31 -10.28
CA ALA A 370 -4.98 -9.52 -10.28
C ALA A 370 -4.97 -8.34 -9.31
N ASN A 371 -4.33 -8.48 -8.14
CA ASN A 371 -4.51 -7.55 -7.01
C ASN A 371 -3.45 -6.44 -6.93
N LEU A 372 -2.25 -6.63 -7.51
CA LEU A 372 -1.16 -5.64 -7.41
C LEU A 372 -1.54 -4.24 -7.90
N HIS A 373 -2.50 -4.16 -8.81
CA HIS A 373 -2.88 -2.95 -9.52
C HIS A 373 -3.44 -1.84 -8.63
N GLN A 374 -3.97 -2.18 -7.45
CA GLN A 374 -4.53 -1.22 -6.51
C GLN A 374 -3.47 -0.42 -5.73
N GLY A 375 -2.22 -0.88 -5.66
CA GLY A 375 -1.20 -0.33 -4.77
C GLY A 375 -0.96 1.17 -4.96
N TRP A 376 -0.44 1.58 -6.11
CA TRP A 376 -0.17 2.99 -6.39
C TRP A 376 -1.44 3.86 -6.47
N PRO A 377 -2.53 3.45 -7.16
CA PRO A 377 -3.73 4.26 -7.21
C PRO A 377 -4.36 4.54 -5.85
N LYS A 378 -4.43 3.54 -4.97
CA LYS A 378 -4.95 3.74 -3.61
C LYS A 378 -4.02 4.57 -2.75
N PHE A 379 -2.70 4.38 -2.84
CA PHE A 379 -1.75 5.25 -2.16
C PHE A 379 -1.99 6.72 -2.52
N VAL A 380 -2.07 7.04 -3.82
CA VAL A 380 -2.33 8.42 -4.28
C VAL A 380 -3.66 8.95 -3.80
N SER A 381 -4.73 8.15 -3.88
CA SER A 381 -6.07 8.58 -3.47
C SER A 381 -6.16 8.95 -1.98
N HIS A 382 -5.22 8.45 -1.16
CA HIS A 382 -5.21 8.63 0.30
C HIS A 382 -4.08 9.56 0.79
N LEU A 383 -3.43 10.31 -0.11
CA LEU A 383 -2.42 11.31 0.31
C LEU A 383 -3.03 12.44 1.13
N TRP A 384 -4.29 12.79 0.87
CA TRP A 384 -5.00 13.86 1.55
C TRP A 384 -6.35 13.41 2.07
N GLY A 385 -6.81 14.03 3.15
CA GLY A 385 -8.11 13.79 3.78
C GLY A 385 -8.78 15.07 4.26
N ARG A 386 -10.06 14.96 4.62
CA ARG A 386 -10.86 16.03 5.25
C ARG A 386 -10.84 15.83 6.75
N ALA A 387 -10.40 16.82 7.51
CA ALA A 387 -10.41 16.79 8.97
C ALA A 387 -11.82 17.06 9.53
N GLN A 388 -12.10 16.56 10.76
CA GLN A 388 -13.38 16.73 11.43
C GLN A 388 -13.74 18.21 11.70
N ASP A 389 -12.75 19.07 11.87
CA ASP A 389 -12.91 20.51 12.06
C ASP A 389 -13.24 21.27 10.76
N GLY A 390 -13.39 20.53 9.65
CA GLY A 390 -13.67 21.05 8.32
C GLY A 390 -12.43 21.53 7.57
N GLY A 391 -11.24 21.21 8.08
CA GLY A 391 -9.96 21.46 7.42
C GLY A 391 -9.56 20.37 6.44
N LEU A 392 -8.34 20.49 5.92
CA LEU A 392 -7.69 19.50 5.07
C LEU A 392 -6.42 18.95 5.74
N ALA A 393 -6.10 17.70 5.48
CA ALA A 393 -4.95 17.03 6.09
C ALA A 393 -4.07 16.37 5.02
N ALA A 394 -2.77 16.65 5.03
CA ALA A 394 -1.76 15.89 4.30
C ALA A 394 -1.40 14.64 5.12
N LEU A 395 -1.90 13.49 4.71
CA LEU A 395 -1.77 12.21 5.44
C LEU A 395 -0.45 11.51 5.14
N ALA A 396 0.01 11.59 3.90
CA ALA A 396 1.31 11.17 3.41
C ALA A 396 1.76 12.15 2.32
N TYR A 397 3.06 12.22 2.05
CA TYR A 397 3.61 13.18 1.10
C TYR A 397 3.97 12.52 -0.23
N GLY A 398 3.70 13.27 -1.32
CA GLY A 398 4.06 12.92 -2.68
C GLY A 398 3.46 13.92 -3.66
N PRO A 399 4.13 14.21 -4.79
CA PRO A 399 3.67 15.26 -5.70
C PRO A 399 2.25 14.98 -6.18
N CYS A 400 1.33 15.87 -5.83
CA CYS A 400 -0.09 15.72 -6.17
C CYS A 400 -0.82 17.08 -6.24
N SER A 401 -2.05 17.03 -6.74
CA SER A 401 -2.99 18.14 -6.64
C SER A 401 -4.30 17.66 -6.01
N VAL A 402 -4.92 18.52 -5.21
CA VAL A 402 -6.21 18.27 -4.57
C VAL A 402 -7.23 19.28 -5.05
N ARG A 403 -8.45 18.83 -5.34
CA ARG A 403 -9.59 19.70 -5.63
C ARG A 403 -10.80 19.22 -4.83
N THR A 404 -11.26 20.07 -3.92
CA THR A 404 -12.37 19.73 -3.04
C THR A 404 -13.12 21.00 -2.60
N ASP A 405 -14.25 20.83 -1.97
CA ASP A 405 -14.96 21.93 -1.32
C ASP A 405 -14.55 22.03 0.15
N VAL A 406 -14.34 23.24 0.65
CA VAL A 406 -14.11 23.51 2.07
C VAL A 406 -15.08 24.59 2.51
N ARG A 407 -16.02 24.24 3.39
CA ARG A 407 -17.05 25.15 3.93
C ARG A 407 -17.86 25.85 2.83
N GLY A 408 -18.20 25.14 1.76
CA GLY A 408 -18.96 25.68 0.62
C GLY A 408 -18.13 26.47 -0.39
N THR A 409 -16.81 26.47 -0.26
CA THR A 409 -15.91 27.12 -1.20
C THR A 409 -14.99 26.11 -1.86
N PRO A 410 -14.91 26.08 -3.21
CA PRO A 410 -13.94 25.26 -3.90
C PRO A 410 -12.50 25.67 -3.55
N VAL A 411 -11.69 24.68 -3.21
CA VAL A 411 -10.27 24.86 -2.87
C VAL A 411 -9.44 23.90 -3.72
N ALA A 412 -8.38 24.43 -4.32
CA ALA A 412 -7.32 23.64 -4.93
C ALA A 412 -6.06 23.71 -4.07
N ILE A 413 -5.37 22.58 -3.95
CA ILE A 413 -4.03 22.47 -3.37
C ILE A 413 -3.10 21.88 -4.41
N GLU A 414 -1.89 22.42 -4.52
CA GLU A 414 -0.81 21.87 -5.32
C GLU A 414 0.32 21.49 -4.37
N GLU A 415 0.68 20.21 -4.29
CA GLU A 415 1.81 19.70 -3.53
C GLU A 415 2.97 19.44 -4.48
N GLU A 416 3.94 20.35 -4.45
CA GLU A 416 5.12 20.36 -5.30
C GLU A 416 6.30 19.80 -4.50
N THR A 417 6.79 18.62 -4.87
CA THR A 417 7.88 17.96 -4.15
C THR A 417 8.52 16.84 -4.97
N ASP A 418 9.79 16.61 -4.69
CA ASP A 418 10.51 15.38 -5.08
C ASP A 418 10.62 14.38 -3.90
N TYR A 419 9.83 14.56 -2.86
CA TYR A 419 9.75 13.61 -1.74
C TYR A 419 9.35 12.20 -2.27
N PRO A 420 9.97 11.11 -1.80
CA PRO A 420 10.87 10.97 -0.64
C PRO A 420 12.37 11.16 -0.96
N PHE A 421 12.72 11.57 -2.19
CA PHE A 421 14.12 11.72 -2.62
C PHE A 421 14.73 13.07 -2.23
N ARG A 422 13.89 14.03 -1.81
CA ARG A 422 14.24 15.35 -1.28
C ARG A 422 13.45 15.62 -0.02
N ASP A 423 13.97 16.56 0.79
CA ASP A 423 13.45 16.85 2.13
C ASP A 423 12.44 18.01 2.13
N GLU A 424 12.17 18.63 0.99
CA GLU A 424 11.27 19.76 0.87
C GLU A 424 9.92 19.37 0.29
N VAL A 425 8.84 19.83 0.92
CA VAL A 425 7.46 19.73 0.44
C VAL A 425 6.86 21.12 0.40
N ARG A 426 6.53 21.61 -0.79
CA ARG A 426 5.89 22.89 -1.00
C ARG A 426 4.41 22.71 -1.31
N ILE A 427 3.56 23.35 -0.54
CA ILE A 427 2.09 23.27 -0.66
C ILE A 427 1.58 24.65 -1.05
N VAL A 428 0.87 24.78 -2.16
CA VAL A 428 0.24 26.00 -2.64
C VAL A 428 -1.27 25.88 -2.45
N VAL A 429 -1.85 26.81 -1.67
CA VAL A 429 -3.28 26.81 -1.37
C VAL A 429 -4.00 27.84 -2.26
N ARG A 430 -5.04 27.42 -2.97
CA ARG A 430 -5.80 28.27 -3.91
C ARG A 430 -7.31 28.13 -3.66
N PRO A 431 -7.88 28.85 -2.69
CA PRO A 431 -9.33 28.97 -2.59
C PRO A 431 -9.87 29.84 -3.73
N ASP A 432 -11.04 29.50 -4.28
CA ASP A 432 -11.69 30.30 -5.32
C ASP A 432 -12.13 31.69 -4.78
N THR A 433 -12.41 31.78 -3.47
CA THR A 433 -12.72 33.02 -2.79
C THR A 433 -11.61 33.34 -1.77
N PRO A 434 -11.00 34.54 -1.83
CA PRO A 434 -9.99 34.96 -0.84
C PRO A 434 -10.56 35.06 0.57
N GLY A 435 -9.78 34.67 1.59
CA GLY A 435 -10.14 34.80 3.00
C GLY A 435 -10.96 33.65 3.55
N VAL A 436 -11.02 32.51 2.85
CA VAL A 436 -11.63 31.30 3.39
C VAL A 436 -10.79 30.75 4.54
N ARG A 437 -11.39 30.72 5.73
CA ARG A 437 -10.72 30.23 6.95
C ARG A 437 -10.91 28.74 7.13
N PHE A 438 -9.81 28.00 7.17
CA PHE A 438 -9.82 26.58 7.54
C PHE A 438 -8.44 26.15 8.09
N PRO A 439 -8.41 25.10 8.95
CA PRO A 439 -7.17 24.50 9.40
C PRO A 439 -6.58 23.59 8.32
N LEU A 440 -5.27 23.67 8.16
CA LEU A 440 -4.46 22.78 7.35
C LEU A 440 -3.61 21.92 8.28
N HIS A 441 -3.87 20.63 8.30
CA HIS A 441 -3.16 19.66 9.13
C HIS A 441 -2.02 19.04 8.32
N LEU A 442 -0.81 19.19 8.80
CA LEU A 442 0.40 18.70 8.16
C LEU A 442 1.06 17.65 9.04
N ARG A 443 1.26 16.46 8.50
CA ARG A 443 1.92 15.38 9.25
C ARG A 443 3.40 15.71 9.43
N VAL A 444 3.88 15.59 10.65
CA VAL A 444 5.31 15.66 11.00
C VAL A 444 5.80 14.24 11.21
N PRO A 445 6.60 13.69 10.29
CA PRO A 445 7.14 12.34 10.42
C PRO A 445 8.09 12.20 11.61
N GLU A 446 8.22 10.99 12.14
CA GLU A 446 9.11 10.67 13.26
C GLU A 446 10.54 11.15 13.05
N TRP A 447 11.11 10.94 11.85
CA TRP A 447 12.49 11.30 11.51
C TRP A 447 12.76 12.80 11.37
N ALA A 448 11.71 13.62 11.19
CA ALA A 448 11.83 15.07 11.06
C ALA A 448 11.51 15.81 12.36
N ALA A 449 11.09 15.10 13.41
CA ALA A 449 10.77 15.72 14.69
C ALA A 449 12.00 16.37 15.34
N GLY A 450 11.85 17.65 15.74
CA GLY A 450 12.91 18.45 16.36
C GLY A 450 13.85 19.17 15.37
N GLU A 451 14.03 18.65 14.15
CA GLU A 451 14.89 19.26 13.13
C GLU A 451 14.10 19.92 11.99
N GLY A 452 12.86 19.47 11.78
CA GLY A 452 11.97 19.97 10.75
C GLY A 452 11.54 21.42 10.95
N ARG A 453 11.15 22.07 9.86
CA ARG A 453 10.69 23.47 9.85
C ARG A 453 9.50 23.63 8.93
N CYS A 454 8.58 24.52 9.32
CA CYS A 454 7.46 24.94 8.50
C CYS A 454 7.55 26.45 8.25
N THR A 455 7.43 26.89 6.99
CA THR A 455 7.39 28.31 6.60
C THR A 455 6.05 28.58 5.92
N VAL A 456 5.33 29.61 6.36
CA VAL A 456 4.01 29.97 5.83
C VAL A 456 4.09 31.33 5.14
N ALA A 457 3.74 31.42 3.86
CA ALA A 457 3.58 32.67 3.10
C ALA A 457 4.76 33.67 3.25
N GLY A 458 6.01 33.17 3.37
CA GLY A 458 7.21 34.00 3.54
C GLY A 458 7.43 34.53 4.98
N GLU A 459 6.66 34.05 5.96
CA GLU A 459 6.89 34.31 7.38
C GLU A 459 8.16 33.61 7.89
N ALA A 460 8.59 33.89 9.12
CA ALA A 460 9.75 33.23 9.71
C ALA A 460 9.47 31.71 9.88
N PRO A 461 10.47 30.83 9.65
CA PRO A 461 10.30 29.40 9.83
C PRO A 461 9.93 29.03 11.28
N ILE A 462 8.93 28.16 11.41
CA ILE A 462 8.46 27.61 12.69
C ILE A 462 9.09 26.22 12.84
N PRO A 463 9.74 25.88 13.99
CA PRO A 463 10.28 24.56 14.20
C PRO A 463 9.17 23.52 14.41
N LEU A 464 9.36 22.32 13.85
CA LEU A 464 8.49 21.15 14.03
C LEU A 464 9.03 20.31 15.18
N ALA A 465 8.59 20.62 16.41
CA ALA A 465 9.21 20.12 17.63
C ALA A 465 8.97 18.63 17.92
N ALA A 466 7.85 18.07 17.44
CA ALA A 466 7.46 16.69 17.72
C ALA A 466 6.79 16.05 16.51
N ALA A 467 6.89 14.72 16.41
CA ALA A 467 6.10 13.93 15.47
C ALA A 467 4.61 14.07 15.77
N GLY A 468 3.77 14.01 14.75
CA GLY A 468 2.33 14.17 14.90
C GLY A 468 1.73 15.09 13.85
N TRP A 469 0.91 16.05 14.28
CA TRP A 469 0.23 16.99 13.39
C TRP A 469 0.63 18.43 13.71
N HIS A 470 1.12 19.14 12.71
CA HIS A 470 1.29 20.59 12.75
C HIS A 470 0.07 21.23 12.08
N VAL A 471 -0.66 22.07 12.82
CA VAL A 471 -1.92 22.64 12.34
C VAL A 471 -1.75 24.14 12.10
N ILE A 472 -2.10 24.59 10.91
CA ILE A 472 -2.07 26.01 10.51
C ILE A 472 -3.51 26.45 10.25
N GLU A 473 -4.06 27.27 11.11
CA GLU A 473 -5.40 27.85 10.93
C GLU A 473 -5.27 29.33 10.57
N ARG A 474 -5.73 29.69 9.37
CA ARG A 474 -5.69 31.06 8.88
C ARG A 474 -6.74 31.33 7.80
N ASP A 475 -6.90 32.61 7.44
CA ASP A 475 -7.67 33.03 6.28
C ASP A 475 -6.79 32.88 5.03
N TRP A 476 -7.06 31.85 4.23
CA TRP A 476 -6.25 31.53 3.05
C TRP A 476 -6.55 32.44 1.87
N ARG A 477 -5.51 32.82 1.13
CA ARG A 477 -5.59 33.57 -0.12
C ARG A 477 -5.07 32.73 -1.27
N PRO A 478 -5.58 32.94 -2.51
CA PRO A 478 -5.07 32.25 -3.68
C PRO A 478 -3.56 32.46 -3.86
N GLY A 479 -2.79 31.37 -3.83
CA GLY A 479 -1.33 31.41 -3.95
C GLY A 479 -0.56 31.45 -2.63
N ASP A 480 -1.22 31.45 -1.47
CA ASP A 480 -0.55 31.25 -0.19
C ASP A 480 0.24 29.94 -0.21
N THR A 481 1.46 29.98 0.29
CA THR A 481 2.38 28.83 0.29
C THR A 481 2.71 28.36 1.69
N VAL A 482 2.83 27.05 1.85
CA VAL A 482 3.42 26.42 3.02
C VAL A 482 4.58 25.56 2.54
N THR A 483 5.76 25.77 3.11
CA THR A 483 6.93 24.95 2.81
C THR A 483 7.35 24.18 4.06
N LEU A 484 7.35 22.86 3.95
CA LEU A 484 7.91 21.97 4.96
C LEU A 484 9.33 21.58 4.55
N HIS A 485 10.24 21.68 5.48
CA HIS A 485 11.55 21.05 5.39
C HIS A 485 11.59 19.89 6.39
N LEU A 486 11.69 18.66 5.89
CA LEU A 486 11.60 17.41 6.64
C LEU A 486 12.94 16.66 6.55
N PRO A 487 14.00 17.15 7.21
CA PRO A 487 15.34 16.59 7.06
C PRO A 487 15.40 15.18 7.62
N ALA A 488 16.17 14.31 6.98
CA ALA A 488 16.43 12.96 7.42
C ALA A 488 17.92 12.63 7.29
N ALA A 489 18.54 12.16 8.37
CA ALA A 489 19.88 11.61 8.34
C ALA A 489 19.85 10.11 8.06
N PRO A 490 20.88 9.56 7.39
CA PRO A 490 21.02 8.10 7.31
C PRO A 490 21.28 7.50 8.69
N GLU A 491 20.56 6.44 9.01
CA GLU A 491 20.68 5.73 10.29
C GLU A 491 20.85 4.22 10.09
N ARG A 492 21.57 3.58 11.02
CA ARG A 492 21.74 2.13 11.07
C ARG A 492 20.71 1.52 11.99
N ILE A 493 19.95 0.57 11.50
CA ILE A 493 18.90 -0.15 12.26
C ILE A 493 19.36 -1.58 12.48
N ARG A 494 19.65 -1.96 13.73
CA ARG A 494 19.95 -3.36 14.07
C ARG A 494 18.71 -4.22 13.89
N ARG A 495 18.90 -5.38 13.26
CA ARG A 495 17.84 -6.30 12.95
C ARG A 495 17.94 -7.59 13.79
N PRO A 496 16.82 -8.32 14.00
CA PRO A 496 16.83 -9.60 14.71
C PRO A 496 17.76 -10.65 14.10
N SER A 497 18.04 -10.56 12.80
CA SER A 497 18.99 -11.41 12.08
C SER A 497 20.45 -11.24 12.53
N GLY A 498 20.76 -10.20 13.32
CA GLY A 498 22.12 -9.76 13.64
C GLY A 498 22.73 -8.81 12.60
N GLY A 499 22.09 -8.66 11.44
CA GLY A 499 22.48 -7.69 10.42
C GLY A 499 22.03 -6.26 10.73
N VAL A 500 22.47 -5.33 9.90
CA VAL A 500 22.12 -3.91 9.95
C VAL A 500 21.45 -3.52 8.64
N ALA A 501 20.28 -2.90 8.75
CA ALA A 501 19.64 -2.18 7.65
C ALA A 501 19.95 -0.68 7.75
N VAL A 502 19.94 0.04 6.62
CA VAL A 502 20.16 1.48 6.57
C VAL A 502 18.87 2.17 6.12
N ARG A 503 18.49 3.22 6.84
CA ARG A 503 17.28 4.01 6.56
C ARG A 503 17.62 5.50 6.48
N ARG A 504 16.92 6.25 5.63
CA ARG A 504 16.89 7.71 5.61
C ARG A 504 15.46 8.19 5.34
N GLY A 505 14.83 8.79 6.32
CA GLY A 505 13.40 9.11 6.25
C GLY A 505 12.54 7.86 6.00
N PRO A 506 11.63 7.88 5.02
CA PRO A 506 10.83 6.69 4.70
C PRO A 506 11.60 5.66 3.87
N LEU A 507 12.71 6.04 3.22
CA LEU A 507 13.47 5.15 2.35
C LEU A 507 14.39 4.21 3.14
N VAL A 508 14.34 2.94 2.80
CA VAL A 508 15.29 1.90 3.20
C VAL A 508 16.29 1.70 2.08
N PHE A 509 17.56 1.56 2.43
CA PHE A 509 18.64 1.41 1.48
C PHE A 509 19.20 -0.01 1.51
N ALA A 510 19.54 -0.50 0.34
CA ALA A 510 20.14 -1.81 0.15
C ALA A 510 21.40 -1.71 -0.73
N TYR A 511 22.32 -2.63 -0.56
CA TYR A 511 23.36 -2.83 -1.56
C TYR A 511 22.70 -3.42 -2.81
N GLY A 512 22.62 -2.61 -3.87
CA GLY A 512 22.09 -3.03 -5.16
C GLY A 512 23.12 -3.86 -5.91
N VAL A 513 22.78 -5.11 -6.18
CA VAL A 513 23.66 -6.00 -6.97
C VAL A 513 23.41 -5.75 -8.45
N ALA A 514 24.45 -5.75 -9.27
CA ALA A 514 24.30 -5.67 -10.72
C ALA A 514 23.47 -6.85 -11.24
N GLU A 515 22.50 -6.56 -12.10
CA GLU A 515 21.43 -7.48 -12.51
C GLU A 515 21.69 -8.04 -13.91
N GLU A 516 21.59 -9.37 -14.07
CA GLU A 516 21.52 -10.04 -15.37
C GLU A 516 20.14 -10.69 -15.51
N TRP A 517 19.31 -10.16 -16.41
CA TRP A 517 17.98 -10.68 -16.70
C TRP A 517 18.04 -11.75 -17.77
N ARG A 518 17.56 -12.96 -17.47
CA ARG A 518 17.52 -14.08 -18.40
C ARG A 518 16.09 -14.57 -18.56
N ARG A 519 15.59 -14.58 -19.80
CA ARG A 519 14.27 -15.12 -20.10
C ARG A 519 14.28 -16.65 -19.92
N LEU A 520 13.30 -17.13 -19.14
CA LEU A 520 13.09 -18.56 -18.87
C LEU A 520 12.08 -19.17 -19.85
N ARG A 521 10.95 -18.50 -20.05
CA ARG A 521 9.87 -18.96 -20.93
C ARG A 521 8.95 -17.81 -21.33
N GLY A 522 8.07 -18.05 -22.31
CA GLY A 522 7.07 -17.09 -22.77
C GLY A 522 7.66 -16.02 -23.70
N GLU A 523 6.83 -15.04 -24.04
CA GLU A 523 7.14 -13.97 -24.97
C GLU A 523 6.98 -12.60 -24.30
N ASP A 524 7.85 -11.63 -24.67
CA ASP A 524 7.73 -10.26 -24.21
C ASP A 524 6.39 -9.64 -24.64
N PRO A 525 5.82 -8.76 -23.83
CA PRO A 525 6.36 -8.16 -22.60
C PRO A 525 6.06 -8.92 -21.30
N VAL A 526 5.45 -10.11 -21.37
CA VAL A 526 4.98 -10.90 -20.22
C VAL A 526 5.71 -12.23 -20.04
N ALA A 527 6.90 -12.36 -20.61
CA ALA A 527 7.75 -13.52 -20.42
C ALA A 527 8.18 -13.68 -18.96
N ASP A 528 8.45 -14.91 -18.53
CA ASP A 528 9.03 -15.17 -17.21
C ASP A 528 10.54 -15.02 -17.25
N TYR A 529 11.07 -14.31 -16.26
CA TYR A 529 12.50 -14.00 -16.15
C TYR A 529 13.06 -14.46 -14.80
N GLU A 530 14.29 -14.99 -14.85
CA GLU A 530 15.17 -15.00 -13.70
C GLU A 530 16.08 -13.77 -13.71
N VAL A 531 16.47 -13.31 -12.53
CA VAL A 531 17.44 -12.22 -12.35
C VAL A 531 18.61 -12.76 -11.53
N LEU A 532 19.79 -12.71 -12.10
CA LEU A 532 21.01 -13.27 -11.52
C LEU A 532 22.02 -12.16 -11.20
N PRO A 533 22.89 -12.36 -10.18
CA PRO A 533 23.93 -11.39 -9.86
C PRO A 533 25.02 -11.37 -10.92
N ALA A 534 25.26 -10.20 -11.52
CA ALA A 534 26.37 -9.95 -12.45
C ALA A 534 27.62 -9.38 -11.76
N GLY A 535 27.65 -9.38 -10.43
CA GLY A 535 28.77 -8.89 -9.62
C GLY A 535 28.76 -9.45 -8.19
N PRO A 536 29.76 -9.08 -7.37
CA PRO A 536 29.81 -9.50 -5.98
C PRO A 536 28.66 -8.87 -5.17
N TRP A 537 28.09 -9.64 -4.26
CA TRP A 537 26.94 -9.24 -3.45
C TRP A 537 27.24 -9.29 -1.93
N ASN A 538 28.21 -10.08 -1.50
CA ASN A 538 28.50 -10.43 -0.11
C ASN A 538 29.37 -9.39 0.60
N TYR A 539 28.85 -8.16 0.70
CA TYR A 539 29.51 -7.08 1.44
C TYR A 539 28.95 -6.93 2.86
N GLY A 540 29.85 -6.64 3.80
CA GLY A 540 29.52 -6.14 5.14
C GLY A 540 29.81 -4.64 5.23
N LEU A 541 29.07 -3.92 6.08
CA LEU A 541 29.29 -2.50 6.37
C LEU A 541 30.44 -2.34 7.36
N VAL A 542 31.43 -1.50 7.05
CA VAL A 542 32.50 -1.17 7.99
C VAL A 542 31.90 -0.50 9.21
N GLN A 543 32.22 -1.03 10.39
CA GLN A 543 31.73 -0.52 11.66
C GLN A 543 32.11 0.95 11.85
N GLY A 544 31.13 1.79 12.24
CA GLY A 544 31.35 3.21 12.45
C GLY A 544 31.57 4.06 11.20
N ALA A 545 31.62 3.47 10.00
CA ALA A 545 31.69 4.26 8.76
C ALA A 545 30.44 5.13 8.59
N GLY A 546 30.64 6.40 8.22
CA GLY A 546 29.56 7.34 7.88
C GLY A 546 28.93 7.06 6.52
N PHE A 547 27.93 7.86 6.18
CA PHE A 547 27.26 7.84 4.88
C PHE A 547 27.39 9.21 4.21
N GLU A 548 27.79 9.23 2.95
CA GLU A 548 27.73 10.40 2.09
C GLU A 548 26.44 10.33 1.25
N VAL A 549 25.60 11.34 1.34
CA VAL A 549 24.34 11.41 0.58
C VAL A 549 24.62 11.98 -0.81
N ARG A 550 24.37 11.18 -1.84
CA ARG A 550 24.53 11.58 -3.26
C ARG A 550 23.17 11.71 -3.92
N THR A 551 22.97 12.83 -4.60
CA THR A 551 21.70 13.14 -5.26
C THR A 551 21.86 13.39 -6.74
N ALA A 552 20.83 13.00 -7.53
CA ALA A 552 20.69 13.28 -8.95
C ALA A 552 19.26 13.77 -9.25
N PRO A 553 18.99 14.38 -10.39
CA PRO A 553 17.61 14.67 -10.80
C PRO A 553 16.70 13.46 -10.72
N VAL A 554 15.44 13.64 -10.32
CA VAL A 554 14.48 12.54 -10.25
C VAL A 554 14.07 12.15 -11.68
N PRO A 555 14.35 10.93 -12.13
CA PRO A 555 13.98 10.49 -13.46
C PRO A 555 12.51 10.06 -13.51
N ARG A 556 12.00 9.81 -14.72
CA ARG A 556 10.66 9.25 -14.92
C ARG A 556 10.44 7.91 -14.19
N GLN A 557 11.51 7.09 -14.06
CA GLN A 557 11.49 5.79 -13.36
C GLN A 557 12.45 5.82 -12.16
N PRO A 558 12.11 6.46 -11.05
CA PRO A 558 13.03 6.63 -9.92
C PRO A 558 13.38 5.31 -9.22
N PHE A 559 12.59 4.26 -9.45
CA PHE A 559 12.79 2.93 -8.90
C PHE A 559 13.40 1.93 -9.91
N ALA A 560 13.98 2.41 -11.01
CA ALA A 560 14.73 1.55 -11.92
C ALA A 560 16.18 1.35 -11.45
N SER A 561 16.74 0.16 -11.72
CA SER A 561 18.15 -0.14 -11.45
C SER A 561 19.06 0.88 -12.13
N GLY A 562 20.03 1.41 -11.39
CA GLY A 562 20.96 2.43 -11.89
C GLY A 562 20.41 3.86 -11.99
N ALA A 563 19.09 4.06 -11.88
CA ALA A 563 18.43 5.36 -12.04
C ALA A 563 18.03 6.04 -10.71
N ALA A 564 18.39 5.45 -9.56
CA ALA A 564 18.04 5.97 -8.25
C ALA A 564 18.50 7.43 -8.07
N PRO A 565 17.58 8.37 -7.77
CA PRO A 565 17.91 9.80 -7.66
C PRO A 565 18.53 10.17 -6.30
N LEU A 566 18.62 9.22 -5.39
CA LEU A 566 19.22 9.34 -4.07
C LEU A 566 20.01 8.07 -3.76
N ARG A 567 21.28 8.23 -3.35
CA ARG A 567 22.18 7.13 -3.04
C ARG A 567 22.99 7.44 -1.80
N LEU A 568 23.49 6.42 -1.13
CA LEU A 568 24.35 6.56 0.04
C LEU A 568 25.69 5.87 -0.25
N ALA A 569 26.77 6.65 -0.36
CA ALA A 569 28.12 6.07 -0.41
C ALA A 569 28.64 5.82 1.01
N THR A 570 29.26 4.68 1.21
CA THR A 570 29.83 4.26 2.50
C THR A 570 30.99 3.30 2.28
N ARG A 571 31.60 2.82 3.36
CA ARG A 571 32.68 1.82 3.32
C ARG A 571 32.15 0.43 3.61
N GLY A 572 32.56 -0.53 2.79
CA GLY A 572 32.26 -1.95 2.94
C GLY A 572 33.50 -2.82 2.76
N ARG A 573 33.40 -4.06 3.18
CA ARG A 573 34.36 -5.13 2.87
C ARG A 573 33.59 -6.34 2.39
N ARG A 574 34.18 -7.08 1.46
CA ARG A 574 33.65 -8.38 1.08
C ARG A 574 33.77 -9.37 2.24
N VAL A 575 32.82 -10.28 2.34
CA VAL A 575 32.75 -11.37 3.31
C VAL A 575 32.65 -12.69 2.53
N PRO A 576 33.78 -13.25 2.01
CA PRO A 576 33.74 -14.42 1.13
C PRO A 576 33.09 -15.65 1.77
N GLY A 577 33.14 -15.76 3.09
CA GLY A 577 32.48 -16.84 3.84
C GLY A 577 30.94 -16.70 3.95
N TRP A 578 30.39 -15.58 3.55
CA TRP A 578 28.94 -15.38 3.51
C TRP A 578 28.39 -15.89 2.17
N THR A 579 27.75 -17.04 2.21
CA THR A 579 27.33 -17.82 1.04
C THR A 579 25.83 -17.63 0.72
N LEU A 580 25.41 -18.16 -0.40
CA LEU A 580 24.00 -18.25 -0.79
C LEU A 580 23.30 -19.39 -0.02
N ASP A 581 22.00 -19.19 0.20
CA ASP A 581 21.04 -20.21 0.61
C ASP A 581 19.80 -20.10 -0.31
N GLY A 582 19.76 -20.95 -1.33
CA GLY A 582 18.75 -20.88 -2.40
C GLY A 582 18.84 -19.55 -3.17
N ALA A 583 17.73 -18.81 -3.25
CA ALA A 583 17.65 -17.51 -3.92
C ALA A 583 18.08 -16.33 -3.03
N SER A 584 18.33 -16.58 -1.76
CA SER A 584 18.73 -15.58 -0.76
C SER A 584 20.18 -15.75 -0.33
N THR A 585 20.60 -14.88 0.60
CA THR A 585 21.82 -15.09 1.39
C THR A 585 21.58 -16.17 2.45
N ALA A 586 22.63 -16.82 2.93
CA ALA A 586 22.59 -17.41 4.27
C ALA A 586 22.32 -16.31 5.31
N PRO A 587 21.91 -16.64 6.55
CA PRO A 587 21.79 -15.64 7.61
C PRO A 587 23.05 -14.75 7.68
N PRO A 588 22.90 -13.43 7.92
CA PRO A 588 24.06 -12.56 8.05
C PRO A 588 25.03 -13.08 9.11
N PRO A 589 26.35 -13.14 8.86
CA PRO A 589 27.32 -13.53 9.86
C PRO A 589 27.22 -12.66 11.11
N VAL A 590 27.43 -13.29 12.28
CA VAL A 590 27.32 -12.59 13.58
C VAL A 590 28.46 -11.56 13.73
N PRO A 591 28.16 -10.28 13.96
CA PRO A 591 29.17 -9.24 14.15
C PRO A 591 29.96 -9.39 15.48
N PRO A 592 31.22 -8.91 15.55
CA PRO A 592 31.98 -8.33 14.43
C PRO A 592 32.55 -9.43 13.50
N VAL A 593 32.43 -9.19 12.20
CA VAL A 593 32.99 -10.11 11.21
C VAL A 593 34.37 -9.63 10.81
N VAL A 594 35.35 -10.52 10.94
CA VAL A 594 36.74 -10.30 10.50
C VAL A 594 36.92 -10.86 9.08
N THR A 595 37.48 -10.07 8.19
CA THR A 595 37.78 -10.45 6.81
C THR A 595 39.12 -9.84 6.38
N ALA A 596 39.87 -10.54 5.57
CA ALA A 596 41.14 -10.04 5.00
C ALA A 596 40.95 -9.19 3.73
N GLU A 597 39.71 -9.10 3.23
CA GLU A 597 39.39 -8.32 2.03
C GLU A 597 39.61 -6.82 2.27
N PRO A 598 40.00 -6.05 1.25
CA PRO A 598 40.22 -4.62 1.39
C PRO A 598 38.94 -3.87 1.72
N VAL A 599 39.09 -2.68 2.33
CA VAL A 599 38.00 -1.71 2.47
C VAL A 599 37.77 -1.06 1.13
N GLU A 600 36.55 -1.09 0.66
CA GLU A 600 36.12 -0.48 -0.60
C GLU A 600 35.00 0.54 -0.33
N GLU A 601 34.86 1.53 -1.21
CA GLU A 601 33.65 2.35 -1.26
C GLU A 601 32.54 1.52 -1.90
N ILE A 602 31.40 1.44 -1.24
CA ILE A 602 30.19 0.81 -1.78
C ILE A 602 29.06 1.81 -1.80
N GLU A 603 28.13 1.63 -2.72
CA GLU A 603 26.97 2.50 -2.87
C GLU A 603 25.69 1.73 -2.52
N LEU A 604 24.87 2.32 -1.63
CA LEU A 604 23.55 1.79 -1.29
C LEU A 604 22.49 2.59 -2.06
N VAL A 605 21.49 1.91 -2.58
CA VAL A 605 20.37 2.48 -3.33
C VAL A 605 19.04 2.26 -2.57
N PRO A 606 18.00 3.06 -2.83
CA PRO A 606 16.68 2.77 -2.28
C PRO A 606 16.24 1.34 -2.59
N TYR A 607 15.69 0.66 -1.62
CA TYR A 607 15.24 -0.73 -1.70
C TYR A 607 14.42 -1.01 -2.97
N GLY A 608 13.48 -0.12 -3.30
CA GLY A 608 12.64 -0.23 -4.49
C GLY A 608 13.37 -0.10 -5.82
N SER A 609 14.64 0.37 -5.80
CA SER A 609 15.43 0.57 -7.03
C SER A 609 16.33 -0.62 -7.39
N ALA A 610 16.29 -1.71 -6.63
CA ALA A 610 17.09 -2.92 -6.92
C ALA A 610 16.20 -4.17 -6.90
N ARG A 611 16.25 -4.99 -7.95
CA ARG A 611 15.50 -6.25 -8.01
C ARG A 611 16.23 -7.38 -7.31
N ILE A 612 17.57 -7.36 -7.35
CA ILE A 612 18.41 -8.17 -6.49
C ILE A 612 19.25 -7.26 -5.59
N ARG A 613 19.29 -7.60 -4.30
CA ARG A 613 19.76 -6.67 -3.25
C ARG A 613 20.13 -7.38 -1.96
N VAL A 614 20.93 -6.69 -1.16
CA VAL A 614 21.22 -7.07 0.23
C VAL A 614 20.88 -5.88 1.13
N THR A 615 19.83 -6.03 1.95
CA THR A 615 19.30 -4.97 2.81
C THR A 615 19.80 -5.08 4.25
N GLU A 616 19.87 -6.31 4.78
CA GLU A 616 20.41 -6.58 6.11
C GLU A 616 21.82 -7.13 5.96
N MET A 617 22.82 -6.27 6.23
CA MET A 617 24.24 -6.55 6.01
C MET A 617 24.93 -6.81 7.36
N PRO A 618 25.94 -7.72 7.42
CA PRO A 618 26.76 -7.84 8.63
C PRO A 618 27.63 -6.59 8.84
N GLU A 619 27.97 -6.28 10.09
CA GLU A 619 29.01 -5.30 10.38
C GLU A 619 30.41 -5.99 10.37
N VAL A 620 31.38 -5.36 9.72
CA VAL A 620 32.75 -5.84 9.61
C VAL A 620 33.71 -4.87 10.30
N GLU A 621 34.84 -5.39 10.81
CA GLU A 621 35.89 -4.55 11.39
C GLU A 621 36.48 -3.58 10.36
N GLY A 622 36.88 -2.39 10.85
CA GLY A 622 37.47 -1.30 10.06
C GLY A 622 38.90 -1.57 9.55
#